data_7dd94a4a16756084b03e990213f323ef
#
_entry.id   7dd94a4a16756084b03e990213f323ef
#
_cell.length_a   1.000
_cell.length_b   1.000
_cell.length_c   1.000
_cell.angle_alpha   90.00
_cell.angle_beta   90.00
_cell.angle_gamma   90.00
#
_symmetry.space_group_name_H-M   'P 1'
#
loop_
_entity.id
_entity.type
_entity.pdbx_description
1 polymer ?
#
loop_
_entity_poly.entity_id
_entity_poly.type
_entity_poly.pdbx_seq_one_letter_code
_entity_poly.pdbx_strand_id
1 'polypeptide(L)'
;MSYKTTDGLMRHLRENGIAISGGTQKRQLINTGYFHGYKGYRFFRHAGNRLPFTSYSEIYATIRYDSALKALMYGKVMFIETAVKNIAIEAILTHARSESIQAMYDRVVSGYHNAPTGADAEKKRKLQQAKLNLQNSIQSALAKEYHRRNPKVTHFYDNANYTGVPVWALFEIMTMGDFGFLLSCLTYDVRDDISRRIGFNLACDTDRQLVYKYIYMLKDLRNAIAHNAVVFDTRFRSVDPNRAVKQCLRQEIGLPYVNFRTFGDYFILVCYYLKILHVSKTEIKAFIREFEKITEDYVKSVDAAVAARVIHQDLSARMMLLKGYI
;
A
#
# COMPACT_ATOMS: atom_id res chain seq x y z
N MET A 1 28.78 24.31 -5.53
CA MET A 1 27.44 24.86 -5.15
C MET A 1 27.61 25.71 -3.90
N SER A 2 27.13 26.96 -3.86
CA SER A 2 27.21 27.80 -2.68
C SER A 2 26.14 27.36 -1.68
N TYR A 3 26.49 27.30 -0.38
CA TYR A 3 25.58 27.10 0.74
C TYR A 3 24.50 28.19 0.76
N LYS A 4 23.24 27.81 0.94
CA LYS A 4 22.14 28.79 1.08
C LYS A 4 21.53 28.69 2.49
N THR A 5 21.49 29.80 3.20
CA THR A 5 20.70 29.97 4.43
C THR A 5 19.20 29.93 4.11
N THR A 6 18.33 29.84 5.11
CA THR A 6 16.87 29.90 4.89
C THR A 6 16.46 31.20 4.15
N ASP A 7 17.05 32.34 4.50
CA ASP A 7 16.79 33.61 3.79
C ASP A 7 17.27 33.56 2.33
N GLY A 8 18.40 32.92 2.07
CA GLY A 8 18.89 32.65 0.72
C GLY A 8 17.96 31.72 -0.06
N LEU A 9 17.34 30.72 0.62
CA LEU A 9 16.32 29.85 0.00
C LEU A 9 15.01 30.61 -0.30
N MET A 10 14.55 31.48 0.60
CA MET A 10 13.40 32.35 0.35
C MET A 10 13.64 33.29 -0.84
N ARG A 11 14.84 33.87 -0.95
CA ARG A 11 15.23 34.68 -2.11
C ARG A 11 15.18 33.84 -3.38
N HIS A 12 15.76 32.67 -3.37
CA HIS A 12 15.77 31.74 -4.49
C HIS A 12 14.35 31.32 -4.92
N LEU A 13 13.43 31.13 -3.98
CA LEU A 13 12.02 30.86 -4.30
C LEU A 13 11.38 32.03 -5.05
N ARG A 14 11.59 33.26 -4.59
CA ARG A 14 11.11 34.47 -5.26
C ARG A 14 11.69 34.63 -6.68
N GLU A 15 12.97 34.36 -6.86
CA GLU A 15 13.63 34.35 -8.18
C GLU A 15 13.01 33.30 -9.13
N ASN A 16 12.42 32.24 -8.60
CA ASN A 16 11.68 31.22 -9.34
C ASN A 16 10.17 31.48 -9.43
N GLY A 17 9.71 32.69 -9.15
CA GLY A 17 8.31 33.09 -9.29
C GLY A 17 7.40 32.66 -8.14
N ILE A 18 7.94 32.17 -7.02
CA ILE A 18 7.16 31.76 -5.83
C ILE A 18 7.17 32.89 -4.80
N ALA A 19 6.03 33.55 -4.60
CA ALA A 19 5.89 34.53 -3.56
C ALA A 19 6.04 33.89 -2.17
N ILE A 20 7.00 34.39 -1.40
CA ILE A 20 7.27 33.93 -0.02
C ILE A 20 7.75 35.11 0.83
N SER A 21 7.14 35.33 2.00
CA SER A 21 7.45 36.44 2.90
C SER A 21 7.13 36.14 4.35
N GLY A 22 7.64 36.97 5.26
CA GLY A 22 7.32 36.94 6.68
C GLY A 22 7.89 35.75 7.47
N GLY A 23 7.81 35.89 8.79
CA GLY A 23 8.38 34.91 9.73
C GLY A 23 7.65 33.57 9.74
N THR A 24 6.33 33.57 9.50
CA THR A 24 5.52 32.36 9.48
C THR A 24 5.92 31.44 8.33
N GLN A 25 6.01 31.96 7.09
CA GLN A 25 6.41 31.15 5.93
C GLN A 25 7.89 30.75 6.00
N LYS A 26 8.75 31.59 6.57
CA LYS A 26 10.15 31.21 6.88
C LYS A 26 10.19 30.00 7.81
N ARG A 27 9.40 30.00 8.88
CA ARG A 27 9.30 28.87 9.82
C ARG A 27 8.71 27.62 9.16
N GLN A 28 7.67 27.76 8.35
CA GLN A 28 7.11 26.66 7.58
C GLN A 28 8.16 26.03 6.64
N LEU A 29 8.95 26.86 5.94
CA LEU A 29 10.05 26.39 5.08
C LEU A 29 11.14 25.65 5.87
N ILE A 30 11.48 26.11 7.07
CA ILE A 30 12.43 25.42 7.97
C ILE A 30 11.87 24.04 8.35
N ASN A 31 10.62 23.99 8.80
CA ASN A 31 9.99 22.78 9.34
C ASN A 31 9.73 21.71 8.26
N THR A 32 9.39 22.12 7.03
CA THR A 32 9.13 21.18 5.92
C THR A 32 10.40 20.88 5.12
N GLY A 33 11.40 21.75 5.19
CA GLY A 33 12.64 21.66 4.43
C GLY A 33 12.48 22.06 2.97
N TYR A 34 13.55 22.58 2.40
CA TYR A 34 13.56 22.97 0.98
C TYR A 34 13.51 21.75 0.06
N PHE A 35 14.25 20.70 0.39
CA PHE A 35 14.37 19.54 -0.47
C PHE A 35 13.12 18.63 -0.37
N HIS A 36 12.74 18.23 0.84
CA HIS A 36 11.55 17.41 1.07
C HIS A 36 10.26 18.18 0.77
N GLY A 37 10.15 19.42 1.26
CA GLY A 37 8.99 20.28 1.04
C GLY A 37 8.92 20.80 -0.41
N TYR A 38 9.58 21.95 -0.70
CA TYR A 38 9.42 22.61 -2.00
C TYR A 38 9.76 21.72 -3.20
N LYS A 39 10.96 21.11 -3.21
CA LYS A 39 11.37 20.28 -4.34
C LYS A 39 10.53 19.01 -4.48
N GLY A 40 10.08 18.45 -3.37
CA GLY A 40 9.23 17.27 -3.36
C GLY A 40 7.81 17.51 -3.89
N TYR A 41 7.25 18.70 -3.67
CA TYR A 41 5.84 19.00 -3.97
C TYR A 41 5.62 19.88 -5.21
N ARG A 42 6.69 20.44 -5.82
CA ARG A 42 6.58 21.39 -6.94
C ARG A 42 6.11 20.78 -8.27
N PHE A 43 5.91 19.48 -8.35
CA PHE A 43 5.49 18.79 -9.58
C PHE A 43 4.53 17.63 -9.26
N PHE A 44 3.77 17.23 -10.25
CA PHE A 44 2.87 16.08 -10.18
C PHE A 44 3.52 14.88 -10.89
N ARG A 45 3.86 13.83 -10.15
CA ARG A 45 4.47 12.56 -10.55
C ARG A 45 5.88 12.63 -11.07
N HIS A 46 6.20 13.53 -11.98
CA HIS A 46 7.53 13.66 -12.57
C HIS A 46 7.93 15.12 -12.75
N ALA A 47 9.22 15.39 -12.75
CA ALA A 47 9.79 16.74 -12.72
C ALA A 47 9.37 17.66 -13.89
N GLY A 48 9.01 17.08 -15.04
CA GLY A 48 8.53 17.83 -16.21
C GLY A 48 7.08 18.33 -16.06
N ASN A 49 6.28 17.76 -15.15
CA ASN A 49 4.91 18.18 -14.89
C ASN A 49 4.84 19.09 -13.66
N ARG A 50 5.33 20.32 -13.79
CA ARG A 50 5.34 21.30 -12.69
C ARG A 50 3.92 21.76 -12.37
N LEU A 51 3.64 21.87 -11.07
CA LEU A 51 2.43 22.49 -10.59
C LEU A 51 2.55 24.03 -10.70
N PRO A 52 1.49 24.72 -11.12
CA PRO A 52 1.53 26.16 -11.40
C PRO A 52 1.43 27.01 -10.11
N PHE A 53 2.24 26.70 -9.11
CA PHE A 53 2.28 27.46 -7.87
C PHE A 53 2.80 28.87 -8.12
N THR A 54 2.12 29.83 -7.53
CA THR A 54 2.49 31.26 -7.48
C THR A 54 2.99 31.67 -6.11
N SER A 55 2.62 30.94 -5.06
CA SER A 55 2.96 31.26 -3.68
C SER A 55 3.42 30.04 -2.88
N TYR A 56 4.21 30.29 -1.84
CA TYR A 56 4.62 29.26 -0.88
C TYR A 56 3.43 28.75 -0.05
N SER A 57 2.39 29.56 0.13
CA SER A 57 1.15 29.14 0.81
C SER A 57 0.48 27.97 0.11
N GLU A 58 0.44 27.96 -1.22
CA GLU A 58 -0.12 26.84 -2.00
C GLU A 58 0.71 25.57 -1.90
N ILE A 59 2.03 25.73 -1.90
CA ILE A 59 2.96 24.60 -1.69
C ILE A 59 2.73 24.00 -0.29
N TYR A 60 2.63 24.85 0.72
CA TYR A 60 2.38 24.41 2.09
C TYR A 60 0.99 23.79 2.26
N ALA A 61 -0.03 24.32 1.59
CA ALA A 61 -1.37 23.71 1.53
C ALA A 61 -1.31 22.31 0.91
N THR A 62 -0.52 22.11 -0.17
CA THR A 62 -0.33 20.80 -0.80
C THR A 62 0.41 19.81 0.13
N ILE A 63 1.41 20.27 0.87
CA ILE A 63 2.10 19.47 1.89
C ILE A 63 1.12 19.03 2.99
N ARG A 64 0.26 19.95 3.46
CA ARG A 64 -0.76 19.65 4.47
C ARG A 64 -1.82 18.67 3.95
N TYR A 65 -2.26 18.84 2.71
CA TYR A 65 -3.16 17.91 2.04
C TYR A 65 -2.59 16.50 2.01
N ASP A 66 -1.36 16.35 1.53
CA ASP A 66 -0.66 15.07 1.48
C ASP A 66 -0.49 14.43 2.87
N SER A 67 -0.20 15.24 3.88
CA SER A 67 -0.10 14.77 5.27
C SER A 67 -1.46 14.32 5.82
N ALA A 68 -2.54 15.02 5.50
CA ALA A 68 -3.89 14.64 5.88
C ALA A 68 -4.33 13.33 5.22
N LEU A 69 -3.99 13.13 3.93
CA LEU A 69 -4.22 11.87 3.23
C LEU A 69 -3.48 10.70 3.88
N LYS A 70 -2.22 10.90 4.27
CA LYS A 70 -1.44 9.88 4.99
C LYS A 70 -2.06 9.53 6.34
N ALA A 71 -2.44 10.53 7.12
CA ALA A 71 -3.08 10.34 8.42
C ALA A 71 -4.41 9.58 8.29
N LEU A 72 -5.24 9.97 7.31
CA LEU A 72 -6.52 9.32 7.01
C LEU A 72 -6.35 7.83 6.67
N MET A 73 -5.37 7.50 5.84
CA MET A 73 -5.18 6.15 5.31
C MET A 73 -4.46 5.20 6.26
N TYR A 74 -3.57 5.70 7.13
CA TYR A 74 -2.64 4.88 7.91
C TYR A 74 -3.35 3.77 8.70
N GLY A 75 -4.30 4.13 9.54
CA GLY A 75 -5.00 3.17 10.39
C GLY A 75 -5.78 2.13 9.58
N LYS A 76 -6.38 2.52 8.45
CA LYS A 76 -7.17 1.63 7.60
C LYS A 76 -6.28 0.63 6.84
N VAL A 77 -5.13 1.07 6.36
CA VAL A 77 -4.15 0.18 5.68
C VAL A 77 -3.55 -0.81 6.67
N MET A 78 -3.22 -0.38 7.89
CA MET A 78 -2.73 -1.27 8.95
C MET A 78 -3.79 -2.31 9.37
N PHE A 79 -5.05 -1.90 9.49
CA PHE A 79 -6.16 -2.82 9.74
C PHE A 79 -6.27 -3.89 8.65
N ILE A 80 -6.25 -3.49 7.38
CA ILE A 80 -6.32 -4.43 6.24
C ILE A 80 -5.13 -5.40 6.26
N GLU A 81 -3.91 -4.90 6.48
CA GLU A 81 -2.71 -5.75 6.60
C GLU A 81 -2.91 -6.83 7.66
N THR A 82 -3.36 -6.44 8.86
CA THR A 82 -3.58 -7.37 9.97
C THR A 82 -4.69 -8.37 9.67
N ALA A 83 -5.84 -7.90 9.16
CA ALA A 83 -6.97 -8.76 8.86
C ALA A 83 -6.65 -9.81 7.79
N VAL A 84 -6.01 -9.39 6.69
CA VAL A 84 -5.63 -10.32 5.61
C VAL A 84 -4.56 -11.30 6.06
N LYS A 85 -3.59 -10.89 6.89
CA LYS A 85 -2.61 -11.80 7.50
C LYS A 85 -3.30 -12.87 8.34
N ASN A 86 -4.23 -12.49 9.21
CA ASN A 86 -4.94 -13.45 10.07
C ASN A 86 -5.79 -14.44 9.27
N ILE A 87 -6.51 -13.97 8.25
CA ILE A 87 -7.26 -14.85 7.34
C ILE A 87 -6.32 -15.82 6.61
N ALA A 88 -5.17 -15.35 6.16
CA ALA A 88 -4.18 -16.18 5.48
C ALA A 88 -3.54 -17.21 6.43
N ILE A 89 -3.25 -16.84 7.69
CA ILE A 89 -2.74 -17.76 8.70
C ILE A 89 -3.74 -18.91 8.90
N GLU A 90 -5.02 -18.60 9.11
CA GLU A 90 -6.05 -19.60 9.33
C GLU A 90 -6.18 -20.56 8.14
N ALA A 91 -6.19 -20.06 6.91
CA ALA A 91 -6.22 -20.90 5.71
C ALA A 91 -4.95 -21.78 5.61
N ILE A 92 -3.77 -21.20 5.82
CA ILE A 92 -2.50 -21.93 5.76
C ILE A 92 -2.48 -23.05 6.81
N LEU A 93 -2.85 -22.78 8.07
CA LEU A 93 -2.86 -23.77 9.14
C LEU A 93 -3.88 -24.89 8.87
N THR A 94 -5.05 -24.54 8.33
CA THR A 94 -6.08 -25.50 7.93
C THR A 94 -5.57 -26.48 6.87
N HIS A 95 -4.94 -25.99 5.83
CA HIS A 95 -4.42 -26.82 4.73
C HIS A 95 -3.12 -27.54 5.09
N ALA A 96 -2.24 -26.90 5.87
CA ALA A 96 -1.00 -27.51 6.34
C ALA A 96 -1.26 -28.58 7.43
N ARG A 97 -2.38 -28.50 8.16
CA ARG A 97 -2.69 -29.33 9.35
C ARG A 97 -1.53 -29.34 10.35
N SER A 98 -0.84 -28.23 10.50
CA SER A 98 0.32 -28.06 11.37
C SER A 98 0.71 -26.58 11.43
N GLU A 99 1.23 -26.14 12.56
CA GLU A 99 1.81 -24.81 12.73
C GLU A 99 3.32 -24.73 12.36
N SER A 100 3.90 -25.87 11.96
CA SER A 100 5.30 -25.91 11.54
C SER A 100 5.52 -25.20 10.19
N ILE A 101 6.56 -24.35 10.12
CA ILE A 101 7.02 -23.74 8.86
C ILE A 101 7.40 -24.79 7.82
N GLN A 102 7.99 -25.92 8.25
CA GLN A 102 8.34 -27.00 7.33
C GLN A 102 7.08 -27.63 6.71
N ALA A 103 6.03 -27.89 7.52
CA ALA A 103 4.78 -28.42 7.00
C ALA A 103 4.08 -27.41 6.05
N MET A 104 4.18 -26.12 6.32
CA MET A 104 3.74 -25.07 5.39
C MET A 104 4.47 -25.19 4.03
N TYR A 105 5.80 -25.32 4.03
CA TYR A 105 6.53 -25.50 2.78
C TYR A 105 6.13 -26.76 2.01
N ASP A 106 5.88 -27.86 2.71
CA ASP A 106 5.67 -29.15 2.07
C ASP A 106 4.24 -29.31 1.53
N ARG A 107 3.24 -28.71 2.20
CA ARG A 107 1.83 -28.97 1.91
C ARG A 107 1.14 -27.83 1.19
N VAL A 108 1.51 -26.57 1.48
CA VAL A 108 0.73 -25.40 0.99
C VAL A 108 1.53 -24.47 0.07
N VAL A 109 2.84 -24.58 0.01
CA VAL A 109 3.67 -23.80 -0.93
C VAL A 109 3.91 -24.62 -2.20
N SER A 110 3.59 -24.01 -3.35
CA SER A 110 3.82 -24.63 -4.66
C SER A 110 5.31 -24.89 -4.93
N GLY A 111 5.62 -26.06 -5.47
CA GLY A 111 6.96 -26.44 -5.84
C GLY A 111 6.96 -27.39 -7.04
N TYR A 112 8.07 -28.11 -7.27
CA TYR A 112 8.20 -28.99 -8.43
C TYR A 112 7.20 -30.15 -8.39
N HIS A 113 7.03 -30.78 -7.24
CA HIS A 113 6.24 -32.01 -7.07
C HIS A 113 4.75 -31.77 -6.85
N ASN A 114 4.37 -30.59 -6.34
CA ASN A 114 2.97 -30.19 -6.13
C ASN A 114 2.55 -29.05 -7.07
N ALA A 115 3.14 -28.99 -8.24
CA ALA A 115 2.76 -28.02 -9.27
C ALA A 115 1.34 -28.33 -9.81
N PRO A 116 0.60 -27.31 -10.30
CA PRO A 116 -0.72 -27.50 -10.88
C PRO A 116 -0.70 -28.55 -12.01
N THR A 117 -1.79 -29.29 -12.16
CA THR A 117 -1.97 -30.26 -13.24
C THR A 117 -1.75 -29.59 -14.60
N GLY A 118 -1.00 -30.24 -15.49
CA GLY A 118 -0.66 -29.70 -16.81
C GLY A 118 0.50 -28.71 -16.83
N ALA A 119 1.15 -28.43 -15.70
CA ALA A 119 2.36 -27.62 -15.70
C ALA A 119 3.52 -28.34 -16.39
N ASP A 120 4.16 -27.66 -17.36
CA ASP A 120 5.37 -28.13 -18.02
C ASP A 120 6.61 -28.10 -17.07
N ALA A 121 7.71 -28.68 -17.53
CA ALA A 121 8.94 -28.76 -16.75
C ALA A 121 9.51 -27.37 -16.39
N GLU A 122 9.41 -26.39 -17.26
CA GLU A 122 9.87 -25.03 -17.02
C GLU A 122 9.02 -24.34 -15.94
N LYS A 123 7.72 -24.44 -15.99
CA LYS A 123 6.81 -23.93 -14.98
C LYS A 123 7.06 -24.58 -13.62
N LYS A 124 7.27 -25.90 -13.58
CA LYS A 124 7.64 -26.63 -12.35
C LYS A 124 8.96 -26.12 -11.75
N ARG A 125 9.98 -25.86 -12.58
CA ARG A 125 11.26 -25.29 -12.14
C ARG A 125 11.10 -23.88 -11.59
N LYS A 126 10.29 -23.02 -12.24
CA LYS A 126 9.98 -21.67 -11.74
C LYS A 126 9.29 -21.70 -10.39
N LEU A 127 8.32 -22.60 -10.18
CA LEU A 127 7.67 -22.79 -8.88
C LEU A 127 8.67 -23.25 -7.81
N GLN A 128 9.53 -24.20 -8.13
CA GLN A 128 10.56 -24.65 -7.20
C GLN A 128 11.55 -23.54 -6.86
N GLN A 129 11.96 -22.74 -7.84
CA GLN A 129 12.83 -21.59 -7.59
C GLN A 129 12.15 -20.55 -6.68
N ALA A 130 10.86 -20.27 -6.89
CA ALA A 130 10.09 -19.37 -6.03
C ALA A 130 10.01 -19.91 -4.59
N LYS A 131 9.78 -21.23 -4.42
CA LYS A 131 9.78 -21.88 -3.11
C LYS A 131 11.12 -21.72 -2.39
N LEU A 132 12.23 -21.97 -3.09
CA LEU A 132 13.58 -21.81 -2.53
C LEU A 132 13.87 -20.34 -2.14
N ASN A 133 13.49 -19.39 -2.98
CA ASN A 133 13.63 -17.97 -2.67
C ASN A 133 12.79 -17.56 -1.45
N LEU A 134 11.58 -18.11 -1.31
CA LEU A 134 10.74 -17.88 -0.12
C LEU A 134 11.39 -18.46 1.14
N GLN A 135 11.93 -19.68 1.07
CA GLN A 135 12.66 -20.30 2.18
C GLN A 135 13.84 -19.43 2.61
N ASN A 136 14.65 -18.96 1.67
CA ASN A 136 15.79 -18.08 1.94
C ASN A 136 15.35 -16.74 2.57
N SER A 137 14.27 -16.13 2.09
CA SER A 137 13.72 -14.88 2.65
C SER A 137 13.28 -15.09 4.10
N ILE A 138 12.53 -16.14 4.38
CA ILE A 138 12.04 -16.48 5.72
C ILE A 138 13.20 -16.78 6.66
N GLN A 139 14.16 -17.59 6.26
CA GLN A 139 15.34 -17.89 7.10
C GLN A 139 16.17 -16.64 7.40
N SER A 140 16.34 -15.77 6.42
CA SER A 140 17.03 -14.48 6.60
C SER A 140 16.29 -13.57 7.58
N ALA A 141 14.95 -13.52 7.51
CA ALA A 141 14.13 -12.76 8.45
C ALA A 141 14.23 -13.32 9.88
N LEU A 142 14.14 -14.62 10.05
CA LEU A 142 14.29 -15.32 11.35
C LEU A 142 15.68 -15.07 11.96
N ALA A 143 16.74 -15.25 11.17
CA ALA A 143 18.12 -15.03 11.62
C ALA A 143 18.35 -13.56 12.05
N LYS A 144 17.81 -12.60 11.28
CA LYS A 144 17.88 -11.17 11.61
C LYS A 144 17.17 -10.86 12.93
N GLU A 145 15.96 -11.38 13.12
CA GLU A 145 15.17 -11.11 14.33
C GLU A 145 15.73 -11.87 15.54
N TYR A 146 16.30 -13.04 15.36
CA TYR A 146 17.04 -13.75 16.42
C TYR A 146 18.28 -12.95 16.87
N HIS A 147 19.06 -12.44 15.91
CA HIS A 147 20.21 -11.57 16.20
C HIS A 147 19.80 -10.30 16.98
N ARG A 148 18.63 -9.74 16.68
CA ARG A 148 18.05 -8.59 17.39
C ARG A 148 17.47 -8.94 18.76
N ARG A 149 17.52 -10.19 19.16
CA ARG A 149 16.89 -10.73 20.38
C ARG A 149 15.39 -10.43 20.46
N ASN A 150 14.69 -10.48 19.32
CA ASN A 150 13.25 -10.30 19.28
C ASN A 150 12.55 -11.46 20.01
N PRO A 151 11.77 -11.20 21.09
CA PRO A 151 11.10 -12.26 21.85
C PRO A 151 10.17 -13.14 21.01
N LYS A 152 9.60 -12.61 19.94
CA LYS A 152 8.73 -13.37 19.01
C LYS A 152 9.47 -14.46 18.23
N VAL A 153 10.79 -14.51 18.31
CA VAL A 153 11.64 -15.49 17.64
C VAL A 153 12.50 -16.25 18.64
N THR A 154 13.20 -15.53 19.55
CA THR A 154 14.10 -16.16 20.51
C THR A 154 13.36 -17.12 21.45
N HIS A 155 12.13 -16.79 21.85
CA HIS A 155 11.33 -17.67 22.69
C HIS A 155 11.19 -19.11 22.13
N PHE A 156 11.09 -19.25 20.82
CA PHE A 156 10.91 -20.55 20.17
C PHE A 156 12.21 -21.31 19.89
N TYR A 157 13.34 -20.62 19.79
CA TYR A 157 14.64 -21.26 19.60
C TYR A 157 15.34 -21.58 20.91
N ASP A 158 15.16 -20.73 21.93
CA ASP A 158 15.84 -20.86 23.22
C ASP A 158 15.09 -21.78 24.19
N ASN A 159 13.86 -22.21 23.86
CA ASN A 159 13.04 -23.07 24.68
C ASN A 159 12.91 -24.48 24.05
N ALA A 160 13.40 -25.48 24.76
CA ALA A 160 13.42 -26.89 24.33
C ALA A 160 12.02 -27.50 24.08
N ASN A 161 10.95 -26.88 24.55
CA ASN A 161 9.59 -27.32 24.27
C ASN A 161 9.10 -27.05 22.84
N TYR A 162 9.86 -26.27 22.05
CA TYR A 162 9.52 -25.94 20.68
C TYR A 162 10.54 -26.50 19.69
N THR A 163 10.06 -26.94 18.53
CA THR A 163 10.91 -27.45 17.43
C THR A 163 11.28 -26.35 16.43
N GLY A 164 10.92 -25.09 16.71
CA GLY A 164 11.18 -23.93 15.88
C GLY A 164 10.02 -22.93 15.92
N VAL A 165 10.17 -21.82 15.20
CA VAL A 165 9.19 -20.74 15.14
C VAL A 165 7.93 -21.22 14.41
N PRO A 166 6.72 -21.13 15.01
CA PRO A 166 5.49 -21.50 14.34
C PRO A 166 5.08 -20.47 13.26
N VAL A 167 4.26 -20.88 12.31
CA VAL A 167 3.79 -20.04 11.20
C VAL A 167 3.14 -18.74 11.68
N TRP A 168 2.31 -18.80 12.73
CA TRP A 168 1.66 -17.59 13.25
C TRP A 168 2.65 -16.58 13.85
N ALA A 169 3.73 -17.02 14.49
CA ALA A 169 4.78 -16.12 14.98
C ALA A 169 5.64 -15.57 13.85
N LEU A 170 5.87 -16.34 12.78
CA LEU A 170 6.52 -15.85 11.57
C LEU A 170 5.77 -14.65 10.96
N PHE A 171 4.44 -14.70 10.91
CA PHE A 171 3.62 -13.61 10.34
C PHE A 171 3.76 -12.28 11.09
N GLU A 172 4.10 -12.33 12.39
CA GLU A 172 4.35 -11.13 13.19
C GLU A 172 5.63 -10.38 12.79
N ILE A 173 6.59 -11.07 12.21
CA ILE A 173 7.87 -10.49 11.80
C ILE A 173 7.98 -10.26 10.28
N MET A 174 7.06 -10.85 9.50
CA MET A 174 7.06 -10.69 8.04
C MET A 174 6.71 -9.27 7.63
N THR A 175 7.51 -8.71 6.74
CA THR A 175 7.14 -7.48 6.04
C THR A 175 5.94 -7.73 5.11
N MET A 176 5.23 -6.66 4.75
CA MET A 176 4.13 -6.76 3.80
C MET A 176 4.59 -7.25 2.40
N GLY A 177 5.86 -7.01 2.07
CA GLY A 177 6.48 -7.54 0.83
C GLY A 177 6.70 -9.05 0.88
N ASP A 178 7.28 -9.56 1.97
CA ASP A 178 7.48 -11.00 2.18
C ASP A 178 6.15 -11.73 2.26
N PHE A 179 5.15 -11.12 2.92
CA PHE A 179 3.80 -11.66 2.98
C PHE A 179 3.16 -11.77 1.59
N GLY A 180 3.24 -10.73 0.76
CA GLY A 180 2.76 -10.79 -0.63
C GLY A 180 3.48 -11.86 -1.45
N PHE A 181 4.79 -12.06 -1.22
CA PHE A 181 5.56 -13.11 -1.88
C PHE A 181 5.12 -14.51 -1.41
N LEU A 182 4.93 -14.72 -0.12
CA LEU A 182 4.36 -15.97 0.41
C LEU A 182 3.02 -16.28 -0.26
N LEU A 183 2.08 -15.33 -0.27
CA LEU A 183 0.76 -15.51 -0.91
C LEU A 183 0.89 -15.93 -2.39
N SER A 184 1.84 -15.35 -3.12
CA SER A 184 2.08 -15.69 -4.52
C SER A 184 2.62 -17.11 -4.73
N CYS A 185 3.29 -17.67 -3.71
CA CYS A 185 3.87 -19.02 -3.72
C CYS A 185 2.89 -20.10 -3.26
N LEU A 186 1.74 -19.76 -2.68
CA LEU A 186 0.76 -20.74 -2.20
C LEU A 186 0.15 -21.57 -3.33
N THR A 187 -0.30 -22.78 -3.04
CA THR A 187 -1.06 -23.62 -3.97
C THR A 187 -2.39 -22.97 -4.33
N TYR A 188 -3.00 -23.41 -5.42
CA TYR A 188 -4.28 -22.86 -5.86
C TYR A 188 -5.38 -23.00 -4.80
N ASP A 189 -5.48 -24.18 -4.16
CA ASP A 189 -6.53 -24.48 -3.17
C ASP A 189 -6.44 -23.57 -1.95
N VAL A 190 -5.24 -23.29 -1.46
CA VAL A 190 -5.02 -22.36 -0.34
C VAL A 190 -5.38 -20.93 -0.76
N ARG A 191 -5.00 -20.50 -1.96
CA ARG A 191 -5.38 -19.18 -2.47
C ARG A 191 -6.88 -19.06 -2.69
N ASP A 192 -7.56 -20.12 -3.15
CA ASP A 192 -9.01 -20.14 -3.30
C ASP A 192 -9.71 -20.00 -1.93
N ASP A 193 -9.24 -20.73 -0.92
CA ASP A 193 -9.77 -20.62 0.45
C ASP A 193 -9.56 -19.19 1.00
N ILE A 194 -8.38 -18.61 0.85
CA ILE A 194 -8.12 -17.22 1.27
C ILE A 194 -9.04 -16.24 0.53
N SER A 195 -9.19 -16.37 -0.80
CA SER A 195 -10.06 -15.49 -1.60
C SER A 195 -11.52 -15.57 -1.13
N ARG A 196 -12.02 -16.76 -0.82
CA ARG A 196 -13.38 -16.98 -0.28
C ARG A 196 -13.56 -16.37 1.10
N ARG A 197 -12.61 -16.60 2.01
CA ARG A 197 -12.66 -16.08 3.38
C ARG A 197 -12.60 -14.55 3.43
N ILE A 198 -11.84 -13.93 2.54
CA ILE A 198 -11.82 -12.47 2.39
C ILE A 198 -13.12 -11.95 1.79
N GLY A 199 -13.83 -12.75 0.99
CA GLY A 199 -15.05 -12.35 0.31
C GLY A 199 -14.84 -11.75 -1.09
N PHE A 200 -13.73 -12.10 -1.78
CA PHE A 200 -13.54 -11.68 -3.17
C PHE A 200 -14.58 -12.29 -4.09
N ASN A 201 -14.98 -11.52 -5.10
CA ASN A 201 -15.77 -12.06 -6.21
C ASN A 201 -14.93 -13.01 -7.03
N LEU A 202 -15.22 -14.31 -6.93
CA LEU A 202 -14.44 -15.36 -7.58
C LEU A 202 -14.56 -15.34 -9.11
N ALA A 203 -15.58 -14.68 -9.67
CA ALA A 203 -15.69 -14.46 -11.11
C ALA A 203 -14.66 -13.44 -11.61
N CYS A 204 -14.26 -12.48 -10.77
CA CYS A 204 -13.18 -11.54 -11.05
C CYS A 204 -11.79 -12.13 -10.75
N ASP A 205 -11.70 -13.03 -9.75
CA ASP A 205 -10.45 -13.66 -9.27
C ASP A 205 -10.32 -15.10 -9.78
N THR A 206 -10.41 -15.30 -11.10
CA THR A 206 -10.41 -16.64 -11.72
C THR A 206 -9.12 -17.43 -11.48
N ASP A 207 -7.98 -16.75 -11.35
CA ASP A 207 -6.66 -17.33 -11.10
C ASP A 207 -6.26 -17.33 -9.62
N ARG A 208 -7.13 -16.82 -8.73
CA ARG A 208 -6.90 -16.70 -7.29
C ARG A 208 -5.63 -15.92 -6.94
N GLN A 209 -5.36 -14.88 -7.70
CA GLN A 209 -4.15 -14.08 -7.54
C GLN A 209 -4.43 -12.65 -7.05
N LEU A 210 -5.69 -12.22 -6.94
CA LEU A 210 -6.01 -10.85 -6.53
C LEU A 210 -5.49 -10.52 -5.15
N VAL A 211 -5.52 -11.47 -4.21
CA VAL A 211 -5.04 -11.25 -2.84
C VAL A 211 -3.63 -10.69 -2.84
N TYR A 212 -2.65 -11.40 -3.41
CA TYR A 212 -1.27 -10.93 -3.39
C TYR A 212 -1.04 -9.70 -4.28
N LYS A 213 -1.78 -9.58 -5.40
CA LYS A 213 -1.68 -8.41 -6.29
C LYS A 213 -2.12 -7.13 -5.57
N TYR A 214 -3.22 -7.18 -4.82
CA TYR A 214 -3.68 -6.06 -4.01
C TYR A 214 -2.73 -5.79 -2.82
N ILE A 215 -2.20 -6.83 -2.18
CA ILE A 215 -1.24 -6.67 -1.09
C ILE A 215 0.01 -5.92 -1.57
N TYR A 216 0.53 -6.20 -2.77
CA TYR A 216 1.66 -5.43 -3.30
C TYR A 216 1.31 -3.95 -3.54
N MET A 217 0.10 -3.64 -3.97
CA MET A 217 -0.34 -2.25 -4.14
C MET A 217 -0.49 -1.53 -2.80
N LEU A 218 -1.09 -2.21 -1.81
CA LEU A 218 -1.22 -1.67 -0.45
C LEU A 218 0.14 -1.54 0.23
N LYS A 219 1.09 -2.45 -0.06
CA LYS A 219 2.49 -2.35 0.40
C LYS A 219 3.15 -1.05 -0.06
N ASP A 220 3.01 -0.71 -1.34
CA ASP A 220 3.61 0.52 -1.87
C ASP A 220 3.02 1.77 -1.19
N LEU A 221 1.69 1.81 -1.00
CA LEU A 221 1.01 2.88 -0.28
C LEU A 221 1.44 2.92 1.20
N ARG A 222 1.41 1.78 1.90
CA ARG A 222 1.80 1.68 3.32
C ARG A 222 3.24 2.15 3.55
N ASN A 223 4.15 1.73 2.68
CA ASN A 223 5.55 2.14 2.78
C ASN A 223 5.71 3.64 2.50
N ALA A 224 5.00 4.19 1.52
CA ALA A 224 5.00 5.62 1.27
C ALA A 224 4.53 6.43 2.49
N ILE A 225 3.46 5.98 3.14
CA ILE A 225 2.94 6.60 4.37
C ILE A 225 3.97 6.50 5.50
N ALA A 226 4.50 5.31 5.76
CA ALA A 226 5.42 5.05 6.87
C ALA A 226 6.75 5.79 6.74
N HIS A 227 7.24 5.98 5.52
CA HIS A 227 8.48 6.70 5.23
C HIS A 227 8.27 8.18 4.87
N ASN A 228 7.08 8.71 5.11
CA ASN A 228 6.71 10.09 4.79
C ASN A 228 7.01 10.51 3.35
N ALA A 229 6.87 9.56 2.39
CA ALA A 229 6.95 9.89 0.98
C ALA A 229 5.70 10.66 0.51
N VAL A 230 5.78 11.30 -0.65
CA VAL A 230 4.64 11.99 -1.26
C VAL A 230 3.63 10.97 -1.76
N VAL A 231 2.35 11.12 -1.36
CA VAL A 231 1.28 10.16 -1.71
C VAL A 231 0.22 10.73 -2.65
N PHE A 232 -0.04 12.04 -2.62
CA PHE A 232 -1.15 12.66 -3.34
C PHE A 232 -1.14 12.42 -4.87
N ASP A 233 0.03 12.23 -5.45
CA ASP A 233 0.22 12.02 -6.89
C ASP A 233 0.64 10.60 -7.29
N THR A 234 0.62 9.67 -6.33
CA THR A 234 0.90 8.23 -6.52
C THR A 234 2.28 7.90 -7.12
N ARG A 235 3.26 8.81 -7.01
CA ARG A 235 4.65 8.57 -7.49
C ARG A 235 5.37 7.44 -6.76
N PHE A 236 4.86 7.03 -5.59
CA PHE A 236 5.38 5.92 -4.80
C PHE A 236 5.14 4.56 -5.47
N ARG A 237 4.29 4.51 -6.46
CA ARG A 237 3.98 3.28 -7.18
C ARG A 237 5.20 2.80 -7.97
N SER A 238 5.67 1.60 -7.69
CA SER A 238 6.85 1.00 -8.31
C SER A 238 6.56 0.32 -9.65
N VAL A 239 5.35 -0.24 -9.82
CA VAL A 239 4.93 -1.02 -11.00
C VAL A 239 3.52 -0.63 -11.42
N ASP A 240 3.22 -0.70 -12.71
CA ASP A 240 1.83 -0.54 -13.20
C ASP A 240 0.95 -1.69 -12.68
N PRO A 241 -0.21 -1.38 -12.10
CA PRO A 241 -1.10 -2.39 -11.57
C PRO A 241 -1.57 -3.34 -12.66
N ASN A 242 -1.64 -4.63 -12.31
CA ASN A 242 -2.10 -5.68 -13.20
C ASN A 242 -3.52 -5.38 -13.73
N ARG A 243 -3.78 -5.81 -14.97
CA ARG A 243 -5.08 -5.63 -15.63
C ARG A 243 -6.23 -6.23 -14.78
N ALA A 244 -6.03 -7.42 -14.20
CA ALA A 244 -7.07 -8.09 -13.39
C ALA A 244 -7.46 -7.25 -12.16
N VAL A 245 -6.50 -6.61 -11.48
CA VAL A 245 -6.74 -5.71 -10.34
C VAL A 245 -7.63 -4.53 -10.76
N LYS A 246 -7.28 -3.87 -11.86
CA LYS A 246 -8.05 -2.74 -12.39
C LYS A 246 -9.47 -3.17 -12.79
N GLN A 247 -9.58 -4.30 -13.45
CA GLN A 247 -10.85 -4.82 -13.97
C GLN A 247 -11.80 -5.24 -12.85
N CYS A 248 -11.29 -5.89 -11.79
CA CYS A 248 -12.10 -6.30 -10.65
C CYS A 248 -12.72 -5.09 -9.94
N LEU A 249 -11.94 -4.09 -9.55
CA LEU A 249 -12.47 -2.88 -8.93
C LEU A 249 -13.46 -2.14 -9.83
N ARG A 250 -13.16 -2.08 -11.14
CA ARG A 250 -14.06 -1.46 -12.11
C ARG A 250 -15.42 -2.16 -12.15
N GLN A 251 -15.44 -3.48 -12.22
CA GLN A 251 -16.68 -4.27 -12.32
C GLN A 251 -17.47 -4.24 -11.02
N GLU A 252 -16.81 -4.44 -9.87
CA GLU A 252 -17.48 -4.52 -8.58
C GLU A 252 -18.13 -3.19 -8.17
N ILE A 253 -17.48 -2.06 -8.44
CA ILE A 253 -17.94 -0.74 -8.01
C ILE A 253 -18.72 0.00 -9.12
N GLY A 254 -18.67 -0.51 -10.36
CA GLY A 254 -19.28 0.17 -11.50
C GLY A 254 -18.52 1.39 -11.99
N LEU A 255 -17.17 1.41 -11.79
CA LEU A 255 -16.34 2.54 -12.18
C LEU A 255 -16.13 2.56 -13.71
N PRO A 256 -16.07 3.74 -14.35
CA PRO A 256 -15.79 3.85 -15.77
C PRO A 256 -14.37 3.38 -16.11
N TYR A 257 -13.41 3.64 -15.24
CA TYR A 257 -12.03 3.17 -15.34
C TYR A 257 -11.34 3.14 -13.97
N VAL A 258 -10.24 2.38 -13.88
CA VAL A 258 -9.30 2.34 -12.74
C VAL A 258 -7.89 2.25 -13.32
N ASN A 259 -6.99 3.14 -12.93
CA ASN A 259 -5.63 3.16 -13.47
C ASN A 259 -4.53 3.38 -12.40
N PHE A 260 -4.92 3.70 -11.17
CA PHE A 260 -4.04 4.03 -10.05
C PHE A 260 -3.06 5.18 -10.32
N ARG A 261 -3.46 6.10 -11.19
CA ARG A 261 -2.71 7.32 -11.47
C ARG A 261 -3.11 8.49 -10.59
N THR A 262 -4.15 8.31 -9.79
CA THR A 262 -4.61 9.29 -8.81
C THR A 262 -4.76 8.61 -7.44
N PHE A 263 -4.64 9.39 -6.38
CA PHE A 263 -4.81 8.89 -5.02
C PHE A 263 -6.22 8.33 -4.79
N GLY A 264 -7.22 8.86 -5.48
CA GLY A 264 -8.60 8.37 -5.42
C GLY A 264 -8.74 6.88 -5.73
N ASP A 265 -7.93 6.30 -6.62
CA ASP A 265 -7.95 4.86 -6.90
C ASP A 265 -7.47 4.02 -5.71
N TYR A 266 -6.45 4.48 -4.98
CA TYR A 266 -5.99 3.84 -3.75
C TYR A 266 -7.00 3.98 -2.62
N PHE A 267 -7.65 5.13 -2.52
CA PHE A 267 -8.73 5.35 -1.57
C PHE A 267 -9.90 4.38 -1.83
N ILE A 268 -10.31 4.24 -3.08
CA ILE A 268 -11.34 3.28 -3.51
C ILE A 268 -10.94 1.84 -3.17
N LEU A 269 -9.69 1.46 -3.43
CA LEU A 269 -9.18 0.13 -3.07
C LEU A 269 -9.28 -0.15 -1.58
N VAL A 270 -8.93 0.82 -0.74
CA VAL A 270 -9.05 0.68 0.72
C VAL A 270 -10.51 0.56 1.13
N CYS A 271 -11.43 1.38 0.61
CA CYS A 271 -12.86 1.25 0.88
C CYS A 271 -13.43 -0.10 0.43
N TYR A 272 -12.99 -0.61 -0.72
CA TYR A 272 -13.33 -1.94 -1.21
C TYR A 272 -12.95 -3.02 -0.20
N TYR A 273 -11.69 -3.00 0.30
CA TYR A 273 -11.23 -3.93 1.32
C TYR A 273 -12.02 -3.82 2.63
N LEU A 274 -12.26 -2.61 3.11
CA LEU A 274 -13.05 -2.40 4.33
C LEU A 274 -14.43 -3.04 4.22
N LYS A 275 -15.08 -2.93 3.05
CA LYS A 275 -16.38 -3.55 2.81
C LYS A 275 -16.31 -5.08 2.83
N ILE A 276 -15.42 -5.69 2.06
CA ILE A 276 -15.31 -7.16 1.99
C ILE A 276 -14.80 -7.78 3.30
N LEU A 277 -14.10 -7.01 4.13
CA LEU A 277 -13.72 -7.37 5.49
C LEU A 277 -14.81 -7.03 6.53
N HIS A 278 -16.03 -6.77 6.08
CA HIS A 278 -17.22 -6.54 6.91
C HIS A 278 -17.12 -5.37 7.89
N VAL A 279 -16.31 -4.34 7.59
CA VAL A 279 -16.35 -3.08 8.33
C VAL A 279 -17.72 -2.43 8.12
N SER A 280 -18.28 -1.83 9.17
CA SER A 280 -19.64 -1.29 9.12
C SER A 280 -19.80 -0.23 8.03
N LYS A 281 -20.95 -0.25 7.36
CA LYS A 281 -21.33 0.74 6.34
C LYS A 281 -21.23 2.17 6.87
N THR A 282 -21.60 2.40 8.12
CA THR A 282 -21.53 3.71 8.79
C THR A 282 -20.09 4.21 8.89
N GLU A 283 -19.16 3.32 9.28
CA GLU A 283 -17.75 3.65 9.41
C GLU A 283 -17.11 3.96 8.05
N ILE A 284 -17.39 3.14 7.03
CA ILE A 284 -16.86 3.37 5.68
C ILE A 284 -17.41 4.69 5.12
N LYS A 285 -18.70 4.99 5.31
CA LYS A 285 -19.29 6.27 4.88
C LYS A 285 -18.69 7.47 5.63
N ALA A 286 -18.37 7.33 6.91
CA ALA A 286 -17.66 8.37 7.65
C ALA A 286 -16.26 8.61 7.09
N PHE A 287 -15.53 7.55 6.76
CA PHE A 287 -14.22 7.60 6.13
C PHE A 287 -14.27 8.29 4.75
N ILE A 288 -15.29 8.01 3.93
CA ILE A 288 -15.48 8.69 2.64
C ILE A 288 -15.76 10.19 2.85
N ARG A 289 -16.62 10.57 3.80
CA ARG A 289 -16.89 12.00 4.08
C ARG A 289 -15.64 12.75 4.55
N GLU A 290 -14.79 12.12 5.34
CA GLU A 290 -13.54 12.72 5.79
C GLU A 290 -12.57 12.96 4.62
N PHE A 291 -12.45 12.00 3.70
CA PHE A 291 -11.67 12.16 2.47
C PHE A 291 -12.20 13.31 1.60
N GLU A 292 -13.51 13.39 1.42
CA GLU A 292 -14.14 14.50 0.66
C GLU A 292 -13.86 15.85 1.32
N LYS A 293 -14.01 15.95 2.64
CA LYS A 293 -13.72 17.17 3.39
C LYS A 293 -12.25 17.60 3.25
N ILE A 294 -11.31 16.71 3.43
CA ILE A 294 -9.88 16.98 3.26
C ILE A 294 -9.60 17.51 1.84
N THR A 295 -10.25 16.92 0.84
CA THR A 295 -10.09 17.34 -0.57
C THR A 295 -10.72 18.72 -0.82
N GLU A 296 -11.92 18.98 -0.30
CA GLU A 296 -12.57 20.29 -0.41
C GLU A 296 -11.78 21.40 0.28
N ASP A 297 -11.25 21.13 1.48
CA ASP A 297 -10.41 22.08 2.23
C ASP A 297 -9.13 22.42 1.45
N TYR A 298 -8.54 21.43 0.79
CA TYR A 298 -7.40 21.64 -0.10
C TYR A 298 -7.77 22.52 -1.31
N VAL A 299 -8.85 22.19 -2.01
CA VAL A 299 -9.31 22.98 -3.18
C VAL A 299 -9.55 24.45 -2.82
N LYS A 300 -10.09 24.73 -1.61
CA LYS A 300 -10.29 26.10 -1.11
C LYS A 300 -8.98 26.82 -0.74
N SER A 301 -7.89 26.07 -0.54
CA SER A 301 -6.60 26.58 -0.06
C SER A 301 -5.57 26.88 -1.16
N VAL A 302 -5.89 26.60 -2.42
CA VAL A 302 -4.99 26.77 -3.56
C VAL A 302 -5.72 27.40 -4.75
N ASP A 303 -4.96 27.94 -5.72
CA ASP A 303 -5.54 28.43 -6.97
C ASP A 303 -6.22 27.29 -7.76
N ALA A 304 -7.27 27.65 -8.51
CA ALA A 304 -8.04 26.70 -9.32
C ALA A 304 -7.16 25.93 -10.33
N ALA A 305 -6.12 26.53 -10.88
CA ALA A 305 -5.20 25.88 -11.79
C ALA A 305 -4.35 24.83 -11.09
N VAL A 306 -3.97 25.04 -9.82
CA VAL A 306 -3.29 24.06 -8.98
C VAL A 306 -4.24 22.93 -8.61
N ALA A 307 -5.43 23.27 -8.15
CA ALA A 307 -6.46 22.27 -7.77
C ALA A 307 -6.78 21.33 -8.94
N ALA A 308 -6.99 21.86 -10.14
CA ALA A 308 -7.30 21.08 -11.36
C ALA A 308 -6.16 20.13 -11.79
N ARG A 309 -4.92 20.39 -11.39
CA ARG A 309 -3.78 19.48 -11.65
C ARG A 309 -3.67 18.35 -10.62
N VAL A 310 -4.08 18.61 -9.38
CA VAL A 310 -3.93 17.67 -8.26
C VAL A 310 -5.18 16.80 -8.10
N ILE A 311 -6.35 17.41 -8.20
CA ILE A 311 -7.63 16.72 -8.04
C ILE A 311 -8.21 16.39 -9.42
N HIS A 312 -8.44 15.12 -9.65
CA HIS A 312 -9.03 14.69 -10.92
C HIS A 312 -10.49 15.14 -11.01
N GLN A 313 -10.90 15.65 -12.18
CA GLN A 313 -12.23 16.24 -12.41
C GLN A 313 -13.40 15.28 -12.15
N ASP A 314 -13.20 13.97 -12.28
CA ASP A 314 -14.23 12.95 -12.06
C ASP A 314 -14.27 12.39 -10.62
N LEU A 315 -13.45 12.91 -9.71
CA LEU A 315 -13.35 12.37 -8.35
C LEU A 315 -14.71 12.35 -7.65
N SER A 316 -15.49 13.42 -7.75
CA SER A 316 -16.84 13.52 -7.14
C SER A 316 -17.77 12.42 -7.67
N ALA A 317 -17.83 12.23 -8.98
CA ALA A 317 -18.65 11.19 -9.60
C ALA A 317 -18.24 9.79 -9.15
N ARG A 318 -16.93 9.54 -9.02
CA ARG A 318 -16.40 8.26 -8.56
C ARG A 318 -16.69 8.02 -7.06
N MET A 319 -16.69 9.06 -6.24
CA MET A 319 -17.10 8.96 -4.83
C MET A 319 -18.61 8.66 -4.70
N MET A 320 -19.44 9.18 -5.61
CA MET A 320 -20.87 8.81 -5.66
C MET A 320 -21.05 7.31 -5.97
N LEU A 321 -20.36 6.79 -6.97
CA LEU A 321 -20.40 5.36 -7.31
C LEU A 321 -19.90 4.49 -6.13
N LEU A 322 -18.82 4.90 -5.48
CA LEU A 322 -18.30 4.21 -4.30
C LEU A 322 -19.32 4.20 -3.15
N LYS A 323 -19.99 5.33 -2.88
CA LYS A 323 -21.05 5.41 -1.85
C LYS A 323 -22.24 4.51 -2.17
N GLY A 324 -22.58 4.38 -3.44
CA GLY A 324 -23.61 3.45 -3.92
C GLY A 324 -23.23 1.99 -3.76
N TYR A 325 -21.96 1.68 -3.96
CA TYR A 325 -21.41 0.34 -3.74
C TYR A 325 -21.39 -0.05 -2.26
N ILE A 326 -21.04 0.88 -1.35
CA ILE A 326 -21.02 0.65 0.10
C ILE A 326 -22.44 0.51 0.66
#